data_17405d5ee8c7a020683866f654412ee1
#
_entry.id   17405d5ee8c7a020683866f654412ee1
#
_cell.length_a   1.000
_cell.length_b   1.000
_cell.length_c   1.000
_cell.angle_alpha   90.00
_cell.angle_beta   90.00
_cell.angle_gamma   90.00
#
_symmetry.space_group_name_H-M   'P 1'
#
loop_
_entity.id
_entity.type
_entity.pdbx_description
1 polymer ?
#
loop_
_entity_poly.entity_id
_entity_poly.type
_entity_poly.pdbx_seq_one_letter_code
_entity_poly.pdbx_strand_id
1 'polypeptide(L)'
;MLAVGLGLSCDAGAQFEAGAAGTPPADAWPDDPQWTQVWADEFDGNGRPDATKWHYETGGHGWGNRERQYYTEARPKNARVEDGHLIIEAHREAYEDSDYTSARLNSDPSWTYGRFEIRAQVPTGRGTWPALWLLASQDTYGDAFWPDNGEIDIMEHVGFDPNVIHSTVHTEAFNHTIGTQRGDTVHVPTATAAYHVYALEWTPTTIRAFVDGEQYFTFRKEGGADYARWPFNHDFHLIMNVAVGGEWGGAEGVATDVWPAAMKVDYVRVYKPESRVD
;
A
#
# COMPACT_ATOMS: atom_id res chain seq x y z
N MET A 1 63.34 -38.52 10.16
CA MET A 1 62.22 -39.46 9.94
C MET A 1 61.19 -38.74 9.06
N LEU A 2 60.94 -39.28 7.90
CA LEU A 2 60.09 -38.76 6.84
C LEU A 2 58.62 -38.70 7.29
N ALA A 3 57.89 -37.63 6.86
CA ALA A 3 56.47 -37.63 6.76
C ALA A 3 56.09 -37.13 5.38
N VAL A 4 55.40 -37.99 4.65
CA VAL A 4 54.97 -37.83 3.27
C VAL A 4 53.68 -37.00 3.25
N GLY A 5 53.62 -35.93 2.42
CA GLY A 5 52.44 -35.19 2.12
C GLY A 5 51.65 -35.86 1.00
N LEU A 6 50.35 -36.05 1.20
CA LEU A 6 49.39 -36.41 0.16
C LEU A 6 48.57 -35.17 -0.16
N GLY A 7 48.77 -34.65 -1.35
CA GLY A 7 47.87 -33.65 -1.96
C GLY A 7 46.61 -34.35 -2.47
N LEU A 8 45.46 -33.79 -2.13
CA LEU A 8 44.18 -34.07 -2.77
C LEU A 8 43.68 -32.77 -3.39
N SER A 9 43.80 -32.69 -4.71
CA SER A 9 43.10 -31.72 -5.54
C SER A 9 41.67 -32.23 -5.74
N CYS A 10 40.70 -31.47 -5.29
CA CYS A 10 39.31 -31.61 -5.73
C CYS A 10 38.95 -30.40 -6.53
N ASP A 11 39.11 -30.51 -7.83
CA ASP A 11 38.49 -29.66 -8.84
C ASP A 11 37.11 -30.25 -9.12
N ALA A 12 36.07 -29.61 -8.70
CA ALA A 12 34.68 -29.89 -9.09
C ALA A 12 33.99 -28.59 -9.42
N GLY A 13 34.30 -28.08 -10.59
CA GLY A 13 33.51 -27.03 -11.24
C GLY A 13 32.13 -27.57 -11.59
N ALA A 14 31.14 -27.28 -10.77
CA ALA A 14 29.74 -27.42 -11.15
C ALA A 14 29.41 -26.34 -12.18
N GLN A 15 29.38 -26.73 -13.45
CA GLN A 15 28.79 -25.92 -14.51
C GLN A 15 27.30 -25.94 -14.28
N PHE A 16 26.70 -24.78 -13.86
CA PHE A 16 25.28 -24.56 -13.96
C PHE A 16 24.95 -24.37 -15.45
N GLU A 17 24.36 -25.38 -16.06
CA GLU A 17 23.70 -25.21 -17.36
C GLU A 17 22.59 -24.18 -17.17
N ALA A 18 22.70 -23.05 -17.88
CA ALA A 18 21.63 -22.10 -18.02
C ALA A 18 20.47 -22.82 -18.76
N GLY A 19 19.47 -23.26 -18.01
CA GLY A 19 18.24 -23.77 -18.58
C GLY A 19 17.70 -22.74 -19.56
N ALA A 20 17.35 -23.19 -20.75
CA ALA A 20 16.75 -22.38 -21.80
C ALA A 20 15.57 -21.60 -21.19
N ALA A 21 15.65 -20.27 -21.21
CA ALA A 21 14.55 -19.40 -20.81
C ALA A 21 13.38 -19.74 -21.72
N GLY A 22 12.36 -20.42 -21.16
CA GLY A 22 11.11 -20.65 -21.84
C GLY A 22 10.53 -19.30 -22.25
N THR A 23 9.96 -19.21 -23.44
CA THR A 23 9.26 -18.02 -23.91
C THR A 23 8.24 -17.63 -22.83
N PRO A 24 8.30 -16.41 -22.26
CA PRO A 24 7.32 -15.99 -21.27
C PRO A 24 5.91 -16.09 -21.87
N PRO A 25 4.89 -16.42 -21.06
CA PRO A 25 3.52 -16.45 -21.53
C PRO A 25 3.13 -15.10 -22.16
N ALA A 26 2.23 -15.10 -23.14
CA ALA A 26 1.83 -13.91 -23.92
C ALA A 26 1.35 -12.72 -23.06
N ASP A 27 0.98 -12.98 -21.83
CA ASP A 27 0.50 -12.06 -20.80
C ASP A 27 1.61 -11.65 -19.81
N ALA A 28 2.86 -12.07 -20.00
CA ALA A 28 3.96 -11.66 -19.16
C ALA A 28 4.30 -10.17 -19.42
N TRP A 29 4.15 -9.38 -18.39
CA TRP A 29 4.60 -7.98 -18.41
C TRP A 29 6.12 -7.95 -18.59
N PRO A 30 6.67 -6.99 -19.39
CA PRO A 30 8.11 -6.84 -19.51
C PRO A 30 8.73 -6.53 -18.14
N ASP A 31 9.96 -6.97 -17.93
CA ASP A 31 10.70 -6.71 -16.68
C ASP A 31 10.91 -5.20 -16.42
N ASP A 32 10.93 -4.39 -17.49
CA ASP A 32 11.03 -2.93 -17.47
C ASP A 32 10.00 -2.35 -18.48
N PRO A 33 8.72 -2.22 -18.10
CA PRO A 33 7.70 -1.70 -18.98
C PRO A 33 7.85 -0.18 -19.17
N GLN A 34 7.59 0.29 -20.40
CA GLN A 34 7.29 1.71 -20.59
C GLN A 34 5.88 1.97 -20.05
N TRP A 35 5.75 3.01 -19.26
CA TRP A 35 4.51 3.33 -18.53
C TRP A 35 3.75 4.48 -19.21
N THR A 36 2.48 4.27 -19.52
CA THR A 36 1.59 5.33 -19.99
C THR A 36 0.58 5.65 -18.91
N GLN A 37 0.48 6.94 -18.53
CA GLN A 37 -0.49 7.40 -17.55
C GLN A 37 -1.91 7.25 -18.10
N VAL A 38 -2.77 6.55 -17.34
CA VAL A 38 -4.16 6.30 -17.72
C VAL A 38 -5.17 7.04 -16.84
N TRP A 39 -4.75 7.46 -15.66
CA TRP A 39 -5.57 8.23 -14.72
C TRP A 39 -4.68 9.05 -13.79
N ALA A 40 -5.22 10.20 -13.33
CA ALA A 40 -4.56 11.01 -12.32
C ALA A 40 -5.53 11.90 -11.56
N ASP A 41 -5.13 12.30 -10.36
CA ASP A 41 -5.60 13.47 -9.66
C ASP A 41 -4.41 14.26 -9.13
N GLU A 42 -4.23 15.46 -9.67
CA GLU A 42 -3.14 16.39 -9.30
C GLU A 42 -3.58 17.38 -8.21
N PHE A 43 -4.83 17.27 -7.74
CA PHE A 43 -5.43 18.11 -6.71
C PHE A 43 -5.29 19.63 -6.95
N ASP A 44 -5.32 20.06 -8.21
CA ASP A 44 -5.13 21.46 -8.62
C ASP A 44 -6.25 22.43 -8.15
N GLY A 45 -7.35 21.87 -7.63
CA GLY A 45 -8.50 22.65 -7.17
C GLY A 45 -8.35 23.19 -5.75
N ASN A 46 -9.47 23.73 -5.25
CA ASN A 46 -9.66 24.05 -3.84
C ASN A 46 -11.07 23.64 -3.40
N GLY A 47 -11.19 23.20 -2.15
CA GLY A 47 -12.47 22.80 -1.56
C GLY A 47 -12.57 21.30 -1.32
N ARG A 48 -13.65 20.67 -1.78
CA ARG A 48 -13.80 19.21 -1.61
C ARG A 48 -13.05 18.45 -2.67
N PRO A 49 -12.56 17.22 -2.36
CA PRO A 49 -12.11 16.29 -3.39
C PRO A 49 -13.15 16.11 -4.49
N ASP A 50 -12.69 15.91 -5.71
CA ASP A 50 -13.56 15.75 -6.90
C ASP A 50 -14.44 14.50 -6.75
N ALA A 51 -15.77 14.72 -6.63
CA ALA A 51 -16.75 13.65 -6.47
C ALA A 51 -16.92 12.75 -7.71
N THR A 52 -16.25 13.04 -8.82
CA THR A 52 -16.17 12.15 -9.98
C THR A 52 -14.97 11.21 -9.94
N LYS A 53 -14.11 11.40 -8.95
CA LYS A 53 -12.89 10.61 -8.73
C LYS A 53 -12.90 9.88 -7.39
N TRP A 54 -13.54 10.47 -6.38
CA TRP A 54 -13.48 10.03 -5.00
C TRP A 54 -14.85 10.04 -4.32
N HIS A 55 -15.13 8.99 -3.56
CA HIS A 55 -16.25 8.96 -2.63
C HIS A 55 -15.75 8.70 -1.20
N TYR A 56 -16.59 9.07 -0.24
CA TYR A 56 -16.28 8.91 1.18
C TYR A 56 -16.84 7.59 1.69
N GLU A 57 -16.04 6.91 2.49
CA GLU A 57 -16.51 5.82 3.31
C GLU A 57 -16.63 6.31 4.76
N THR A 58 -17.77 6.09 5.40
CA THR A 58 -18.14 6.76 6.66
C THR A 58 -18.45 5.79 7.78
N GLY A 59 -18.24 6.23 9.01
CA GLY A 59 -18.59 5.46 10.20
C GLY A 59 -17.50 5.41 11.27
N GLY A 60 -17.90 4.97 12.47
CA GLY A 60 -17.05 4.86 13.67
C GLY A 60 -17.07 3.46 14.29
N HIS A 61 -17.32 2.41 13.52
CA HIS A 61 -17.48 1.03 14.01
C HIS A 61 -16.14 0.31 14.28
N GLY A 62 -14.99 1.03 14.25
CA GLY A 62 -13.66 0.48 14.55
C GLY A 62 -12.97 -0.22 13.38
N TRP A 63 -13.62 -0.32 12.21
CA TRP A 63 -13.04 -0.73 10.92
C TRP A 63 -12.26 -2.06 10.95
N GLY A 64 -12.70 -3.01 11.78
CA GLY A 64 -12.02 -4.29 11.98
C GLY A 64 -10.80 -4.25 12.90
N ASN A 65 -10.22 -3.07 13.16
CA ASN A 65 -8.95 -2.88 13.87
C ASN A 65 -9.09 -2.14 15.21
N ARG A 66 -10.33 -1.95 15.71
CA ARG A 66 -10.63 -1.13 16.91
C ARG A 66 -10.12 0.31 16.80
N GLU A 67 -10.15 0.87 15.60
CA GLU A 67 -9.82 2.25 15.34
C GLU A 67 -10.78 3.20 16.06
N ARG A 68 -10.31 4.38 16.45
CA ARG A 68 -11.01 5.27 17.37
C ARG A 68 -11.70 6.46 16.71
N GLN A 69 -11.43 6.73 15.43
CA GLN A 69 -12.04 7.81 14.69
C GLN A 69 -13.40 7.44 14.11
N TYR A 70 -14.21 8.45 13.91
CA TYR A 70 -15.32 8.43 12.97
C TYR A 70 -14.82 9.01 11.63
N TYR A 71 -14.90 8.26 10.54
CA TYR A 71 -14.68 8.80 9.20
C TYR A 71 -15.93 9.56 8.75
N THR A 72 -15.75 10.84 8.44
CA THR A 72 -16.83 11.77 8.13
C THR A 72 -17.03 11.94 6.63
N GLU A 73 -18.27 12.26 6.21
CA GLU A 73 -18.59 12.55 4.83
C GLU A 73 -18.40 14.03 4.52
N ALA A 74 -17.65 14.34 3.46
CA ALA A 74 -17.57 15.65 2.80
C ALA A 74 -17.34 16.84 3.77
N ARG A 75 -16.68 16.61 4.89
CA ARG A 75 -16.39 17.60 5.91
C ARG A 75 -15.03 18.23 5.64
N PRO A 76 -14.94 19.53 5.26
CA PRO A 76 -13.66 20.16 4.88
C PRO A 76 -12.59 20.14 5.96
N LYS A 77 -13.01 20.00 7.23
CA LYS A 77 -12.09 19.84 8.35
C LYS A 77 -11.30 18.55 8.26
N ASN A 78 -11.90 17.46 7.75
CA ASN A 78 -11.28 16.14 7.69
C ASN A 78 -10.72 15.80 6.31
N ALA A 79 -11.34 16.30 5.22
CA ALA A 79 -10.79 16.14 3.87
C ALA A 79 -11.06 17.38 3.02
N ARG A 80 -10.01 17.94 2.43
CA ARG A 80 -10.07 19.10 1.53
C ARG A 80 -8.91 19.12 0.56
N VAL A 81 -9.13 19.77 -0.55
CA VAL A 81 -8.07 20.18 -1.48
C VAL A 81 -7.74 21.64 -1.17
N GLU A 82 -6.49 21.93 -0.87
CA GLU A 82 -5.99 23.24 -0.51
C GLU A 82 -4.54 23.40 -0.98
N ASP A 83 -4.23 24.50 -1.68
CA ASP A 83 -2.90 24.83 -2.17
C ASP A 83 -2.24 23.70 -3.01
N GLY A 84 -3.04 23.05 -3.88
CA GLY A 84 -2.56 21.98 -4.76
C GLY A 84 -2.33 20.64 -4.06
N HIS A 85 -2.95 20.41 -2.91
CA HIS A 85 -2.80 19.16 -2.16
C HIS A 85 -4.13 18.67 -1.63
N LEU A 86 -4.34 17.37 -1.65
CA LEU A 86 -5.37 16.74 -0.82
C LEU A 86 -4.84 16.65 0.62
N ILE A 87 -5.61 17.15 1.57
CA ILE A 87 -5.32 17.07 3.00
C ILE A 87 -6.35 16.14 3.64
N ILE A 88 -5.89 15.03 4.19
CA ILE A 88 -6.69 14.14 5.03
C ILE A 88 -6.24 14.36 6.48
N GLU A 89 -7.13 14.91 7.30
CA GLU A 89 -6.76 15.43 8.61
C GLU A 89 -7.60 14.82 9.73
N ALA A 90 -6.92 14.17 10.66
CA ALA A 90 -7.53 13.62 11.86
C ALA A 90 -7.56 14.65 12.97
N HIS A 91 -8.69 14.77 13.65
CA HIS A 91 -8.91 15.68 14.76
C HIS A 91 -9.30 14.94 16.04
N ARG A 92 -8.85 15.43 17.16
CA ARG A 92 -9.39 15.04 18.46
C ARG A 92 -10.60 15.92 18.78
N GLU A 93 -11.77 15.38 18.62
CA GLU A 93 -13.05 16.02 18.91
C GLU A 93 -14.13 14.95 19.06
N ALA A 94 -15.12 15.24 19.91
CA ALA A 94 -16.30 14.36 20.01
C ALA A 94 -17.17 14.49 18.77
N TYR A 95 -17.50 13.36 18.16
CA TYR A 95 -18.38 13.28 17.02
C TYR A 95 -19.06 11.90 17.00
N GLU A 96 -20.40 11.88 17.00
CA GLU A 96 -21.17 10.64 17.24
C GLU A 96 -20.62 9.93 18.49
N ASP A 97 -20.36 8.65 18.41
CA ASP A 97 -19.83 7.83 19.52
C ASP A 97 -18.29 7.75 19.54
N SER A 98 -17.60 8.66 18.84
CA SER A 98 -16.14 8.68 18.69
C SER A 98 -15.51 9.94 19.30
N ASP A 99 -14.28 9.81 19.81
CA ASP A 99 -13.47 10.93 20.35
C ASP A 99 -12.56 11.58 19.30
N TYR A 100 -12.58 11.04 18.08
CA TYR A 100 -11.77 11.51 16.96
C TYR A 100 -12.58 11.50 15.67
N THR A 101 -12.24 12.41 14.77
CA THR A 101 -12.75 12.44 13.40
C THR A 101 -11.61 12.36 12.41
N SER A 102 -11.87 11.79 11.24
CA SER A 102 -10.93 11.74 10.12
C SER A 102 -11.71 11.59 8.80
N ALA A 103 -11.01 11.27 7.71
CA ALA A 103 -11.64 10.90 6.46
C ALA A 103 -10.98 9.65 5.86
N ARG A 104 -11.80 8.88 5.13
CA ARG A 104 -11.43 7.76 4.28
C ARG A 104 -12.04 7.99 2.91
N LEU A 105 -11.17 8.07 1.90
CA LEU A 105 -11.53 8.33 0.51
C LEU A 105 -11.22 7.10 -0.32
N ASN A 106 -12.20 6.64 -1.08
CA ASN A 106 -12.06 5.56 -2.03
C ASN A 106 -12.10 6.12 -3.45
N SER A 107 -11.26 5.61 -4.34
CA SER A 107 -11.35 5.97 -5.76
C SER A 107 -12.62 5.40 -6.39
N ASP A 108 -13.31 6.18 -7.25
CA ASP A 108 -14.42 5.67 -8.05
C ASP A 108 -13.96 4.67 -9.12
N PRO A 109 -12.85 4.93 -9.87
CA PRO A 109 -12.29 3.90 -10.73
C PRO A 109 -11.58 2.81 -9.93
N SER A 110 -11.57 1.61 -10.51
CA SER A 110 -10.80 0.46 -10.05
C SER A 110 -9.92 -0.09 -11.17
N TRP A 111 -8.91 -0.83 -10.80
CA TRP A 111 -7.92 -1.35 -11.76
C TRP A 111 -7.55 -2.77 -11.43
N THR A 112 -7.34 -3.58 -12.46
CA THR A 112 -6.56 -4.83 -12.37
C THR A 112 -5.20 -4.55 -12.95
N TYR A 113 -4.14 -4.67 -12.11
CA TYR A 113 -2.75 -4.38 -12.43
C TYR A 113 -2.46 -2.89 -12.75
N GLY A 114 -1.20 -2.54 -12.76
CA GLY A 114 -0.71 -1.20 -13.09
C GLY A 114 0.46 -0.76 -12.23
N ARG A 115 0.92 0.45 -12.48
CA ARG A 115 1.80 1.18 -11.59
C ARG A 115 1.00 2.31 -10.96
N PHE A 116 1.05 2.41 -9.65
CA PHE A 116 0.43 3.46 -8.84
C PHE A 116 1.54 4.31 -8.26
N GLU A 117 1.44 5.62 -8.39
CA GLU A 117 2.35 6.57 -7.77
C GLU A 117 1.56 7.59 -6.96
N ILE A 118 1.84 7.66 -5.67
CA ILE A 118 1.24 8.64 -4.77
C ILE A 118 2.36 9.43 -4.11
N ARG A 119 2.38 10.75 -4.35
CA ARG A 119 3.33 11.62 -3.68
C ARG A 119 2.68 12.21 -2.45
N ALA A 120 3.18 11.84 -1.27
CA ALA A 120 2.56 12.21 -0.02
C ALA A 120 3.59 12.51 1.08
N GLN A 121 3.16 13.31 2.06
CA GLN A 121 3.80 13.50 3.36
C GLN A 121 2.91 12.90 4.42
N VAL A 122 3.45 12.00 5.25
CA VAL A 122 2.69 11.35 6.32
C VAL A 122 2.68 12.18 7.60
N PRO A 123 1.63 12.09 8.43
CA PRO A 123 1.58 12.77 9.73
C PRO A 123 2.59 12.18 10.71
N THR A 124 2.94 12.99 11.71
CA THR A 124 3.70 12.56 12.87
C THR A 124 2.79 12.41 14.09
N GLY A 125 3.25 11.66 15.08
CA GLY A 125 2.63 11.59 16.39
C GLY A 125 2.02 10.24 16.72
N ARG A 126 2.30 9.77 17.94
CA ARG A 126 1.83 8.47 18.43
C ARG A 126 0.31 8.37 18.42
N GLY A 127 -0.19 7.34 17.75
CA GLY A 127 -1.60 7.09 17.55
C GLY A 127 -2.12 7.46 16.16
N THR A 128 -1.30 8.07 15.28
CA THR A 128 -1.64 8.21 13.85
C THR A 128 -1.33 6.94 13.09
N TRP A 129 -2.17 6.61 12.13
CA TRP A 129 -2.02 5.48 11.21
C TRP A 129 -2.53 5.87 9.82
N PRO A 130 -1.74 6.60 9.04
CA PRO A 130 -2.04 6.89 7.64
C PRO A 130 -1.80 5.65 6.77
N ALA A 131 -2.64 5.49 5.75
CA ALA A 131 -2.53 4.44 4.75
C ALA A 131 -2.88 4.91 3.34
N LEU A 132 -2.16 4.36 2.36
CA LEU A 132 -2.40 4.40 0.92
C LEU A 132 -2.43 2.94 0.46
N TRP A 133 -3.57 2.42 0.08
CA TRP A 133 -3.76 1.00 -0.10
C TRP A 133 -4.84 0.64 -1.11
N LEU A 134 -4.84 -0.59 -1.56
CA LEU A 134 -5.76 -1.14 -2.54
C LEU A 134 -6.58 -2.26 -1.90
N LEU A 135 -7.90 -2.19 -2.09
CA LEU A 135 -8.82 -3.22 -1.65
C LEU A 135 -9.63 -3.75 -2.83
N ALA A 136 -9.93 -5.04 -2.82
CA ALA A 136 -10.79 -5.67 -3.81
C ALA A 136 -12.11 -4.90 -3.99
N SER A 137 -12.51 -4.67 -5.24
CA SER A 137 -13.76 -3.96 -5.55
C SER A 137 -14.98 -4.85 -5.56
N GLN A 138 -14.79 -6.17 -5.57
CA GLN A 138 -15.86 -7.17 -5.64
C GLN A 138 -15.53 -8.37 -4.77
N ASP A 139 -16.57 -8.98 -4.22
CA ASP A 139 -16.50 -10.28 -3.54
C ASP A 139 -16.46 -11.39 -4.59
N THR A 140 -15.26 -11.87 -4.88
CA THR A 140 -14.97 -12.80 -5.99
C THR A 140 -14.61 -14.19 -5.48
N TYR A 141 -13.91 -14.27 -4.34
CA TYR A 141 -13.33 -15.49 -3.81
C TYR A 141 -13.73 -15.76 -2.37
N GLY A 142 -13.76 -17.05 -2.02
CA GLY A 142 -13.91 -17.53 -0.65
C GLY A 142 -15.28 -17.28 -0.02
N ASP A 143 -15.29 -17.34 1.30
CA ASP A 143 -16.49 -17.18 2.13
C ASP A 143 -16.51 -15.83 2.86
N ALA A 144 -15.39 -15.10 2.88
CA ALA A 144 -15.24 -13.81 3.52
C ALA A 144 -14.68 -12.77 2.55
N PHE A 145 -15.31 -11.59 2.50
CA PHE A 145 -14.80 -10.52 1.64
C PHE A 145 -13.31 -10.24 1.92
N TRP A 146 -12.97 -10.03 3.17
CA TRP A 146 -11.59 -9.94 3.63
C TRP A 146 -11.27 -11.12 4.55
N PRO A 147 -10.12 -11.77 4.40
CA PRO A 147 -9.00 -11.46 3.50
C PRO A 147 -9.01 -12.22 2.16
N ASP A 148 -10.09 -12.94 1.81
CA ASP A 148 -10.11 -13.90 0.69
C ASP A 148 -9.95 -13.22 -0.67
N ASN A 149 -10.39 -11.95 -0.78
CA ASN A 149 -10.32 -11.19 -2.02
C ASN A 149 -9.06 -10.30 -2.14
N GLY A 150 -8.21 -10.29 -1.11
CA GLY A 150 -6.92 -9.62 -1.14
C GLY A 150 -6.95 -8.14 -0.74
N GLU A 151 -5.80 -7.69 -0.27
CA GLU A 151 -5.46 -6.30 0.06
C GLU A 151 -3.99 -6.05 -0.27
N ILE A 152 -3.67 -4.87 -0.78
CA ILE A 152 -2.30 -4.45 -1.11
C ILE A 152 -2.04 -3.10 -0.48
N ASP A 153 -1.18 -3.04 0.52
CA ASP A 153 -0.79 -1.81 1.18
C ASP A 153 0.44 -1.22 0.49
N ILE A 154 0.24 -0.09 -0.20
CA ILE A 154 1.29 0.63 -0.90
C ILE A 154 2.19 1.32 0.10
N MET A 155 1.59 1.97 1.09
CA MET A 155 2.24 2.68 2.18
C MET A 155 1.38 2.65 3.42
N GLU A 156 1.94 2.18 4.50
CA GLU A 156 1.43 2.40 5.84
C GLU A 156 2.52 2.98 6.74
N HIS A 157 2.11 3.79 7.70
CA HIS A 157 2.97 4.35 8.72
C HIS A 157 2.25 4.40 10.06
N VAL A 158 2.96 4.11 11.15
CA VAL A 158 2.43 4.26 12.51
C VAL A 158 3.24 5.28 13.29
N GLY A 159 2.55 6.22 13.91
CA GLY A 159 3.20 7.37 14.53
C GLY A 159 4.05 7.07 15.77
N PHE A 160 4.03 5.84 16.29
CA PHE A 160 4.94 5.41 17.37
C PHE A 160 6.29 4.89 16.84
N ASP A 161 6.37 4.50 15.57
CA ASP A 161 7.61 4.11 14.89
C ASP A 161 7.88 5.08 13.72
N PRO A 162 8.35 6.30 14.04
CA PRO A 162 8.40 7.39 13.06
C PRO A 162 9.37 7.10 11.93
N ASN A 163 8.95 7.48 10.71
CA ASN A 163 9.73 7.35 9.49
C ASN A 163 9.98 5.90 9.01
N VAL A 164 9.34 4.89 9.61
CA VAL A 164 9.32 3.52 9.09
C VAL A 164 8.07 3.36 8.24
N ILE A 165 8.28 3.06 6.97
CA ILE A 165 7.24 2.85 5.96
C ILE A 165 7.10 1.34 5.73
N HIS A 166 5.87 0.88 5.72
CA HIS A 166 5.50 -0.52 5.51
C HIS A 166 4.79 -0.69 4.18
N SER A 167 5.02 -1.80 3.51
CA SER A 167 4.16 -2.33 2.44
C SER A 167 3.86 -3.79 2.73
N THR A 168 2.59 -4.15 2.56
CA THR A 168 2.09 -5.47 2.98
C THR A 168 1.11 -6.00 1.93
N VAL A 169 0.95 -7.30 1.84
CA VAL A 169 -0.18 -7.94 1.17
C VAL A 169 -0.92 -8.84 2.14
N HIS A 170 -2.25 -8.82 2.05
CA HIS A 170 -3.13 -9.71 2.80
C HIS A 170 -3.93 -10.58 1.86
N THR A 171 -4.01 -11.86 2.17
CA THR A 171 -4.80 -12.89 1.48
C THR A 171 -5.35 -13.89 2.50
N GLU A 172 -6.19 -14.83 2.10
CA GLU A 172 -6.67 -15.89 3.00
C GLU A 172 -5.49 -16.59 3.71
N ALA A 173 -4.46 -17.00 2.96
CA ALA A 173 -3.29 -17.70 3.51
C ALA A 173 -2.28 -16.79 4.22
N PHE A 174 -2.30 -15.49 3.91
CA PHE A 174 -1.29 -14.53 4.39
C PHE A 174 -1.98 -13.28 4.91
N ASN A 175 -2.27 -13.20 6.22
CA ASN A 175 -2.89 -12.02 6.82
C ASN A 175 -2.48 -11.84 8.28
N HIS A 176 -2.70 -10.63 8.80
CA HIS A 176 -2.27 -10.27 10.15
C HIS A 176 -3.04 -10.99 11.25
N THR A 177 -4.29 -11.40 11.01
CA THR A 177 -5.09 -12.08 12.05
C THR A 177 -4.55 -13.45 12.40
N ILE A 178 -3.80 -14.07 11.50
CA ILE A 178 -3.10 -15.36 11.71
C ILE A 178 -1.58 -15.20 11.71
N GLY A 179 -1.06 -13.96 11.66
CA GLY A 179 0.37 -13.65 11.76
C GLY A 179 1.21 -14.12 10.57
N THR A 180 0.64 -14.18 9.38
CA THR A 180 1.28 -14.74 8.17
C THR A 180 1.38 -13.75 7.02
N GLN A 181 0.94 -12.50 7.19
CA GLN A 181 1.03 -11.44 6.17
C GLN A 181 2.43 -11.38 5.55
N ARG A 182 2.51 -10.93 4.32
CA ARG A 182 3.76 -10.76 3.59
C ARG A 182 4.01 -9.28 3.38
N GLY A 183 5.11 -8.77 3.91
CA GLY A 183 5.46 -7.36 3.81
C GLY A 183 6.93 -7.12 4.09
N ASP A 184 7.36 -5.90 3.88
CA ASP A 184 8.69 -5.40 4.23
C ASP A 184 8.60 -3.94 4.66
N THR A 185 9.69 -3.41 5.19
CA THR A 185 9.77 -2.04 5.70
C THR A 185 10.99 -1.32 5.18
N VAL A 186 10.88 0.01 5.11
CA VAL A 186 12.02 0.87 4.79
C VAL A 186 12.01 2.10 5.71
N HIS A 187 13.19 2.49 6.21
CA HIS A 187 13.33 3.72 6.97
C HIS A 187 13.58 4.92 6.03
N VAL A 188 12.65 5.87 6.03
CA VAL A 188 12.67 7.10 5.24
C VAL A 188 12.80 8.29 6.19
N PRO A 189 14.01 8.79 6.49
CA PRO A 189 14.27 9.72 7.61
C PRO A 189 13.42 10.99 7.60
N THR A 190 12.86 11.36 6.45
CA THR A 190 12.07 12.58 6.25
C THR A 190 10.61 12.32 5.89
N ALA A 191 10.09 11.09 6.05
CA ALA A 191 8.71 10.74 5.68
C ALA A 191 7.66 11.67 6.30
N THR A 192 7.86 12.08 7.56
CA THR A 192 6.97 13.01 8.26
C THR A 192 7.27 14.49 7.99
N ALA A 193 8.40 14.83 7.38
CA ALA A 193 8.87 16.21 7.18
C ALA A 193 8.85 16.67 5.71
N ALA A 194 8.82 15.73 4.77
CA ALA A 194 8.87 16.00 3.33
C ALA A 194 7.92 15.07 2.55
N TYR A 195 7.65 15.44 1.30
CA TYR A 195 6.91 14.59 0.39
C TYR A 195 7.83 13.54 -0.22
N HIS A 196 7.35 12.30 -0.25
CA HIS A 196 7.98 11.16 -0.90
C HIS A 196 7.02 10.53 -1.90
N VAL A 197 7.56 9.86 -2.92
CA VAL A 197 6.77 9.10 -3.89
C VAL A 197 6.68 7.66 -3.43
N TYR A 198 5.50 7.25 -2.97
CA TYR A 198 5.18 5.86 -2.66
C TYR A 198 4.60 5.23 -3.92
N ALA A 199 5.24 4.19 -4.42
CA ALA A 199 4.80 3.56 -5.65
C ALA A 199 4.64 2.05 -5.50
N LEU A 200 3.69 1.52 -6.26
CA LEU A 200 3.40 0.10 -6.39
C LEU A 200 3.46 -0.28 -7.87
N GLU A 201 4.13 -1.36 -8.19
CA GLU A 201 3.97 -2.07 -9.45
C GLU A 201 3.27 -3.40 -9.21
N TRP A 202 2.11 -3.55 -9.79
CA TRP A 202 1.28 -4.74 -9.67
C TRP A 202 1.05 -5.36 -11.04
N THR A 203 1.53 -6.59 -11.20
CA THR A 203 1.47 -7.39 -12.44
C THR A 203 0.72 -8.70 -12.18
N PRO A 204 0.39 -9.51 -13.19
CA PRO A 204 -0.22 -10.82 -13.00
C PRO A 204 0.55 -11.79 -12.09
N THR A 205 1.85 -11.55 -11.90
CA THR A 205 2.74 -12.48 -11.17
C THR A 205 3.59 -11.83 -10.08
N THR A 206 3.56 -10.50 -9.97
CA THR A 206 4.46 -9.80 -9.03
C THR A 206 3.84 -8.51 -8.53
N ILE A 207 4.00 -8.25 -7.24
CA ILE A 207 3.72 -6.97 -6.58
C ILE A 207 5.05 -6.46 -6.04
N ARG A 208 5.40 -5.20 -6.34
CA ARG A 208 6.63 -4.53 -5.88
C ARG A 208 6.28 -3.17 -5.32
N ALA A 209 6.86 -2.81 -4.17
CA ALA A 209 6.71 -1.47 -3.60
C ALA A 209 8.02 -0.70 -3.60
N PHE A 210 7.89 0.62 -3.75
CA PHE A 210 9.02 1.56 -3.91
C PHE A 210 8.78 2.81 -3.07
N VAL A 211 9.87 3.41 -2.58
CA VAL A 211 9.88 4.79 -2.10
C VAL A 211 10.94 5.56 -2.90
N ASP A 212 10.54 6.68 -3.51
CA ASP A 212 11.40 7.54 -4.35
C ASP A 212 12.16 6.77 -5.45
N GLY A 213 11.52 5.74 -6.00
CA GLY A 213 12.10 4.88 -7.03
C GLY A 213 12.93 3.71 -6.52
N GLU A 214 13.27 3.67 -5.24
CA GLU A 214 14.03 2.57 -4.64
C GLU A 214 13.09 1.45 -4.17
N GLN A 215 13.25 0.25 -4.75
CA GLN A 215 12.44 -0.91 -4.40
C GLN A 215 12.84 -1.46 -3.04
N TYR A 216 11.84 -1.71 -2.17
CA TYR A 216 12.09 -2.31 -0.86
C TYR A 216 11.26 -3.58 -0.59
N PHE A 217 10.15 -3.80 -1.30
CA PHE A 217 9.31 -4.98 -1.14
C PHE A 217 9.08 -5.70 -2.46
N THR A 218 8.95 -7.03 -2.40
CA THR A 218 8.52 -7.87 -3.53
C THR A 218 7.71 -9.05 -3.04
N PHE A 219 6.52 -9.23 -3.58
CA PHE A 219 5.72 -10.43 -3.44
C PHE A 219 5.49 -11.08 -4.82
N ARG A 220 5.75 -12.39 -4.93
CA ARG A 220 5.66 -13.14 -6.18
C ARG A 220 4.64 -14.24 -6.09
N LYS A 221 3.86 -14.40 -7.17
CA LYS A 221 2.97 -15.54 -7.34
C LYS A 221 3.78 -16.82 -7.42
N GLU A 222 3.52 -17.75 -6.51
CA GLU A 222 4.09 -19.09 -6.57
C GLU A 222 3.43 -19.91 -7.69
N GLY A 223 4.16 -20.82 -8.33
CA GLY A 223 3.59 -21.70 -9.35
C GLY A 223 2.46 -22.55 -8.78
N GLY A 224 1.28 -22.49 -9.43
CA GLY A 224 0.09 -23.20 -8.98
C GLY A 224 -0.66 -22.56 -7.81
N ALA A 225 -0.30 -21.31 -7.41
CA ALA A 225 -1.02 -20.61 -6.36
C ALA A 225 -2.48 -20.39 -6.75
N ASP A 226 -3.39 -20.76 -5.86
CA ASP A 226 -4.82 -20.47 -5.90
C ASP A 226 -5.13 -19.07 -5.33
N TYR A 227 -6.41 -18.72 -5.23
CA TYR A 227 -6.83 -17.42 -4.70
C TYR A 227 -6.43 -17.23 -3.22
N ALA A 228 -6.36 -18.30 -2.44
CA ALA A 228 -5.96 -18.21 -1.03
C ALA A 228 -4.56 -17.59 -0.87
N ARG A 229 -3.68 -17.76 -1.87
CA ARG A 229 -2.31 -17.25 -1.89
C ARG A 229 -2.11 -16.07 -2.84
N TRP A 230 -2.93 -15.96 -3.91
CA TRP A 230 -2.81 -14.94 -4.94
C TRP A 230 -4.19 -14.54 -5.50
N PRO A 231 -4.99 -13.76 -4.78
CA PRO A 231 -6.28 -13.26 -5.27
C PRO A 231 -6.14 -12.03 -6.19
N PHE A 232 -4.97 -11.56 -6.48
CA PHE A 232 -4.66 -10.29 -7.16
C PHE A 232 -4.80 -10.35 -8.68
N ASN A 233 -5.95 -10.80 -9.20
CA ASN A 233 -6.26 -10.91 -10.62
C ASN A 233 -7.68 -10.41 -10.97
N HIS A 234 -8.19 -9.50 -10.18
CA HIS A 234 -9.46 -8.80 -10.39
C HIS A 234 -9.30 -7.31 -9.96
N ASP A 235 -10.37 -6.54 -10.06
CA ASP A 235 -10.29 -5.10 -9.84
C ASP A 235 -10.16 -4.73 -8.36
N PHE A 236 -9.26 -3.79 -8.09
CA PHE A 236 -9.06 -3.13 -6.81
C PHE A 236 -9.26 -1.63 -6.95
N HIS A 237 -9.82 -1.00 -5.94
CA HIS A 237 -9.89 0.45 -5.80
C HIS A 237 -8.86 0.96 -4.79
N LEU A 238 -8.42 2.21 -4.99
CA LEU A 238 -7.47 2.86 -4.09
C LEU A 238 -8.20 3.50 -2.92
N ILE A 239 -7.62 3.33 -1.73
CA ILE A 239 -8.11 3.93 -0.48
C ILE A 239 -7.01 4.79 0.12
N MET A 240 -7.39 5.97 0.61
CA MET A 240 -6.52 6.88 1.35
C MET A 240 -7.20 7.30 2.64
N ASN A 241 -6.55 7.13 3.78
CA ASN A 241 -7.10 7.49 5.09
C ASN A 241 -6.02 7.85 6.11
N VAL A 242 -6.44 8.46 7.20
CA VAL A 242 -5.67 8.56 8.44
C VAL A 242 -6.50 7.95 9.56
N ALA A 243 -6.16 6.75 9.98
CA ALA A 243 -6.76 6.12 11.15
C ALA A 243 -6.17 6.70 12.45
N VAL A 244 -6.89 6.53 13.55
CA VAL A 244 -6.48 6.96 14.89
C VAL A 244 -6.53 5.77 15.85
N GLY A 245 -5.42 5.45 16.47
CA GLY A 245 -5.32 4.33 17.39
C GLY A 245 -5.43 2.99 16.68
N GLY A 246 -6.38 2.17 17.10
CA GLY A 246 -6.51 0.80 16.61
C GLY A 246 -5.51 -0.16 17.25
N GLU A 247 -5.58 -1.43 16.83
CA GLU A 247 -4.73 -2.49 17.41
C GLU A 247 -3.25 -2.28 17.10
N TRP A 248 -2.94 -1.73 15.93
CA TRP A 248 -1.56 -1.44 15.53
C TRP A 248 -1.20 0.02 15.73
N GLY A 249 -1.86 0.98 15.10
CA GLY A 249 -1.54 2.41 15.25
C GLY A 249 -1.61 2.91 16.70
N GLY A 250 -2.41 2.25 17.53
CA GLY A 250 -2.56 2.52 18.97
C GLY A 250 -1.76 1.63 19.92
N ALA A 251 -0.88 0.74 19.42
CA ALA A 251 -0.17 -0.25 20.23
C ALA A 251 0.63 0.38 21.40
N GLU A 252 1.18 1.56 21.19
CA GLU A 252 1.86 2.35 22.23
C GLU A 252 1.02 3.50 22.79
N GLY A 253 -0.31 3.42 22.60
CA GLY A 253 -1.28 4.44 23.02
C GLY A 253 -1.42 5.57 22.00
N VAL A 254 -2.36 6.47 22.29
CA VAL A 254 -2.68 7.64 21.46
C VAL A 254 -2.32 8.90 22.24
N ALA A 255 -1.38 9.70 21.71
CA ALA A 255 -1.00 10.95 22.32
C ALA A 255 -2.14 11.98 22.26
N THR A 256 -2.17 12.92 23.17
CA THR A 256 -3.27 13.88 23.29
C THR A 256 -2.95 15.26 22.68
N ASP A 257 -1.69 15.50 22.38
CA ASP A 257 -1.10 16.79 22.00
C ASP A 257 -0.58 16.83 20.54
N VAL A 258 -0.84 15.78 19.76
CA VAL A 258 -0.41 15.68 18.35
C VAL A 258 -1.48 16.08 17.34
N TRP A 259 -2.68 16.37 17.83
CA TRP A 259 -3.83 16.68 16.98
C TRP A 259 -3.99 18.18 16.73
N PRO A 260 -4.39 18.65 15.53
CA PRO A 260 -4.71 17.82 14.36
C PRO A 260 -3.48 17.20 13.70
N ALA A 261 -3.65 16.04 13.05
CA ALA A 261 -2.60 15.32 12.35
C ALA A 261 -3.04 15.04 10.91
N ALA A 262 -2.25 15.46 9.93
CA ALA A 262 -2.65 15.42 8.53
C ALA A 262 -1.66 14.64 7.65
N MET A 263 -2.18 13.76 6.82
CA MET A 263 -1.53 13.30 5.59
C MET A 263 -1.82 14.30 4.48
N LYS A 264 -0.79 14.71 3.75
CA LYS A 264 -0.90 15.59 2.59
C LYS A 264 -0.50 14.83 1.35
N VAL A 265 -1.35 14.82 0.34
CA VAL A 265 -1.11 14.14 -0.94
C VAL A 265 -1.02 15.18 -2.05
N ASP A 266 0.10 15.20 -2.76
CA ASP A 266 0.38 16.11 -3.87
C ASP A 266 -0.29 15.62 -5.16
N TYR A 267 -0.15 14.32 -5.45
CA TYR A 267 -0.83 13.69 -6.58
C TYR A 267 -1.06 12.20 -6.36
N VAL A 268 -1.99 11.67 -7.12
CA VAL A 268 -2.19 10.24 -7.36
C VAL A 268 -2.17 10.01 -8.86
N ARG A 269 -1.33 9.10 -9.34
CA ARG A 269 -1.19 8.77 -10.77
C ARG A 269 -1.23 7.26 -10.96
N VAL A 270 -1.95 6.80 -11.95
CA VAL A 270 -2.05 5.39 -12.33
C VAL A 270 -1.59 5.21 -13.76
N TYR A 271 -0.76 4.20 -13.97
CA TYR A 271 -0.14 3.90 -15.25
C TYR A 271 -0.43 2.45 -15.65
N LYS A 272 -0.48 2.22 -16.95
CA LYS A 272 -0.49 0.89 -17.56
C LYS A 272 0.78 0.73 -18.41
N PRO A 273 1.27 -0.50 -18.64
CA PRO A 273 2.35 -0.70 -19.58
C PRO A 273 1.88 -0.35 -20.98
N GLU A 274 2.76 0.22 -21.79
CA GLU A 274 2.48 0.36 -23.21
C GLU A 274 2.24 -1.03 -23.82
N SER A 275 1.11 -1.21 -24.50
CA SER A 275 0.88 -2.41 -25.29
C SER A 275 1.97 -2.49 -26.35
N ARG A 276 2.70 -3.60 -26.41
CA ARG A 276 3.58 -3.87 -27.55
C ARG A 276 2.71 -3.84 -28.81
N VAL A 277 2.94 -2.87 -29.66
CA VAL A 277 2.43 -2.92 -31.03
C VAL A 277 3.36 -3.91 -31.74
N ASP A 278 2.88 -5.14 -31.95
CA ASP A 278 3.56 -6.15 -32.79
C ASP A 278 3.59 -5.71 -34.25
#